data_8a5e2df13ac2541d426bfb388996ea36
#
_entry.id   8a5e2df13ac2541d426bfb388996ea36
#
_cell.length_a   1.000
_cell.length_b   1.000
_cell.length_c   1.000
_cell.angle_alpha   90.00
_cell.angle_beta   90.00
_cell.angle_gamma   90.00
#
_symmetry.space_group_name_H-M   'P 1'
#
loop_
_entity.id
_entity.type
_entity.pdbx_description
1 polymer ?
#
loop_
_entity_poly.entity_id
_entity_poly.type
_entity_poly.pdbx_seq_one_letter_code
_entity_poly.pdbx_strand_id
1 'polypeptide(L)'
;MTSRFSKGGILINRKKKLSFKFNGKNLFGFSGDTLASALLANNQVLIGRSFKYHRPRGFVSSGVEEPNALLSIGSGGSLEPNMSATTLELFDGIEAMSQNHFGSLEWDIGSISNFLSKIFPAGFYYKTFIKPRFASVSYTHLTLPTTLQV
;
A
#
# COMPACT_ATOMS: atom_id res chain seq x y z
N MET A 1 -18.28 -13.20 6.03
CA MET A 1 -18.51 -12.70 7.42
C MET A 1 -17.80 -11.38 7.56
N THR A 2 -18.37 -10.39 8.26
CA THR A 2 -17.72 -9.11 8.56
C THR A 2 -17.07 -9.16 9.94
N SER A 3 -15.87 -8.59 10.08
CA SER A 3 -15.17 -8.46 11.37
C SER A 3 -15.57 -7.19 12.15
N ARG A 4 -16.55 -6.45 11.63
CA ARG A 4 -17.01 -5.19 12.22
C ARG A 4 -17.78 -5.43 13.53
N PHE A 5 -17.47 -4.65 14.56
CA PHE A 5 -18.29 -4.60 15.78
C PHE A 5 -19.72 -4.12 15.48
N SER A 6 -20.69 -4.73 16.13
CA SER A 6 -22.12 -4.38 15.98
C SER A 6 -22.46 -2.99 16.59
N LYS A 7 -21.71 -2.56 17.59
CA LYS A 7 -21.86 -1.28 18.29
C LYS A 7 -20.55 -0.50 18.28
N GLY A 8 -20.64 0.82 18.42
CA GLY A 8 -19.49 1.73 18.43
C GLY A 8 -19.26 2.42 17.07
N GLY A 9 -18.31 3.35 17.04
CA GLY A 9 -18.02 4.20 15.88
C GLY A 9 -18.97 5.39 15.78
N ILE A 10 -18.67 6.48 16.51
CA ILE A 10 -19.53 7.68 16.57
C ILE A 10 -19.72 8.34 15.21
N LEU A 11 -18.69 8.30 14.37
CA LEU A 11 -18.70 8.93 13.04
C LEU A 11 -19.35 8.05 11.95
N ILE A 12 -19.61 6.79 12.24
CA ILE A 12 -20.10 5.83 11.24
C ILE A 12 -21.61 5.87 11.13
N ASN A 13 -22.12 6.27 9.99
CA ASN A 13 -23.54 6.20 9.68
C ASN A 13 -23.91 4.85 9.08
N ARG A 14 -24.38 3.92 9.90
CA ARG A 14 -24.73 2.55 9.50
C ARG A 14 -25.97 2.44 8.63
N LYS A 15 -26.75 3.53 8.49
CA LYS A 15 -27.90 3.59 7.60
C LYS A 15 -27.48 3.85 6.14
N LYS A 16 -26.33 4.49 5.92
CA LYS A 16 -25.84 4.82 4.60
C LYS A 16 -24.72 3.86 4.21
N LYS A 17 -25.07 2.79 3.51
CA LYS A 17 -24.15 1.81 2.96
C LYS A 17 -23.51 2.37 1.69
N LEU A 18 -22.21 2.18 1.56
CA LEU A 18 -21.39 2.58 0.40
C LEU A 18 -20.79 1.32 -0.23
N SER A 19 -20.71 1.30 -1.55
CA SER A 19 -20.03 0.26 -2.31
C SER A 19 -18.68 0.74 -2.81
N PHE A 20 -17.69 -0.14 -2.80
CA PHE A 20 -16.37 0.17 -3.35
C PHE A 20 -15.71 -1.09 -3.90
N LYS A 21 -14.67 -0.92 -4.69
CA LYS A 21 -13.90 -2.04 -5.24
C LYS A 21 -12.50 -2.07 -4.65
N PHE A 22 -12.03 -3.27 -4.35
CA PHE A 22 -10.63 -3.51 -4.00
C PHE A 22 -10.07 -4.67 -4.83
N ASN A 23 -9.07 -4.41 -5.65
CA ASN A 23 -8.51 -5.37 -6.60
C ASN A 23 -9.61 -6.06 -7.45
N GLY A 24 -10.61 -5.32 -7.90
CA GLY A 24 -11.74 -5.81 -8.67
C GLY A 24 -12.85 -6.51 -7.87
N LYS A 25 -12.67 -6.76 -6.57
CA LYS A 25 -13.70 -7.34 -5.69
C LYS A 25 -14.63 -6.23 -5.18
N ASN A 26 -15.94 -6.43 -5.31
CA ASN A 26 -16.93 -5.50 -4.75
C ASN A 26 -17.04 -5.71 -3.23
N LEU A 27 -16.87 -4.65 -2.49
CA LEU A 27 -16.91 -4.62 -1.03
C LEU A 27 -17.87 -3.52 -0.56
N PHE A 28 -18.20 -3.53 0.73
CA PHE A 28 -19.14 -2.59 1.32
C PHE A 28 -18.56 -1.96 2.58
N GLY A 29 -18.84 -0.69 2.76
CA GLY A 29 -18.60 0.07 3.97
C GLY A 29 -19.79 0.96 4.31
N PHE A 30 -19.58 1.88 5.23
CA PHE A 30 -20.59 2.84 5.65
C PHE A 30 -20.04 4.26 5.54
N SER A 31 -20.92 5.23 5.39
CA SER A 31 -20.51 6.64 5.43
C SER A 31 -19.86 6.97 6.77
N GLY A 32 -18.73 7.66 6.74
CA GLY A 32 -17.87 7.94 7.88
C GLY A 32 -16.80 6.88 8.16
N ASP A 33 -16.74 5.79 7.37
CA ASP A 33 -15.58 4.90 7.36
C ASP A 33 -14.40 5.55 6.65
N THR A 34 -13.19 5.22 7.06
CA THR A 34 -12.01 5.33 6.21
C THR A 34 -11.93 4.09 5.31
N LEU A 35 -11.20 4.19 4.20
CA LEU A 35 -10.96 3.04 3.32
C LEU A 35 -10.34 1.87 4.11
N ALA A 36 -9.42 2.15 5.03
CA ALA A 36 -8.79 1.16 5.90
C ALA A 36 -9.81 0.43 6.79
N SER A 37 -10.70 1.18 7.46
CA SER A 37 -11.72 0.58 8.33
C SER A 37 -12.70 -0.28 7.55
N ALA A 38 -13.06 0.13 6.34
CA ALA A 38 -13.93 -0.62 5.46
C ALA A 38 -13.26 -1.91 4.94
N LEU A 39 -11.96 -1.86 4.59
CA LEU A 39 -11.19 -3.04 4.18
C LEU A 39 -11.10 -4.05 5.33
N LEU A 40 -10.73 -3.63 6.53
CA LEU A 40 -10.68 -4.48 7.72
C LEU A 40 -12.04 -5.10 8.04
N ALA A 41 -13.12 -4.32 7.94
CA ALA A 41 -14.48 -4.82 8.15
C ALA A 41 -14.86 -5.95 7.18
N ASN A 42 -14.27 -5.96 5.99
CA ASN A 42 -14.44 -7.01 4.98
C ASN A 42 -13.35 -8.10 5.04
N ASN A 43 -12.60 -8.19 6.13
CA ASN A 43 -11.50 -9.15 6.34
C ASN A 43 -10.35 -9.02 5.30
N GLN A 44 -10.19 -7.85 4.70
CA GLN A 44 -9.04 -7.56 3.84
C GLN A 44 -7.89 -7.07 4.72
N VAL A 45 -7.12 -8.01 5.27
CA VAL A 45 -5.98 -7.71 6.13
C VAL A 45 -4.72 -7.49 5.31
N LEU A 46 -4.55 -8.26 4.24
CA LEU A 46 -3.46 -8.10 3.29
C LEU A 46 -3.84 -7.03 2.27
N ILE A 47 -3.10 -5.92 2.24
CA ILE A 47 -3.42 -4.75 1.42
C ILE A 47 -2.34 -4.36 0.42
N GLY A 48 -1.14 -4.88 0.57
CA GLY A 48 -0.04 -4.60 -0.34
C GLY A 48 1.16 -5.50 -0.06
N ARG A 49 2.21 -5.27 -0.82
CA ARG A 49 3.49 -5.94 -0.65
C ARG A 49 4.62 -4.91 -0.54
N SER A 50 5.73 -5.28 0.10
CA SER A 50 6.90 -4.40 0.14
C SER A 50 7.56 -4.36 -1.24
N PHE A 51 8.06 -3.21 -1.62
CA PHE A 51 8.64 -2.98 -2.95
C PHE A 51 9.79 -3.93 -3.29
N LYS A 52 10.69 -4.21 -2.34
CA LYS A 52 11.92 -4.97 -2.62
C LYS A 52 11.76 -6.48 -2.48
N TYR A 53 11.22 -6.92 -1.37
CA TYR A 53 11.15 -8.35 -1.03
C TYR A 53 9.74 -8.91 -1.17
N HIS A 54 8.79 -8.11 -1.63
CA HIS A 54 7.40 -8.52 -1.80
C HIS A 54 6.78 -9.16 -0.54
N ARG A 55 7.26 -8.74 0.63
CA ARG A 55 6.73 -9.21 1.92
C ARG A 55 5.30 -8.72 2.10
N PRO A 56 4.39 -9.55 2.63
CA PRO A 56 3.02 -9.14 2.87
C PRO A 56 2.97 -7.93 3.80
N ARG A 57 2.09 -6.97 3.49
CA ARG A 57 1.85 -5.75 4.24
C ARG A 57 0.37 -5.63 4.56
N GLY A 58 0.08 -5.34 5.82
CA GLY A 58 -1.25 -5.04 6.33
C GLY A 58 -1.24 -3.71 7.08
N PHE A 59 -2.26 -3.49 7.89
CA PHE A 59 -2.36 -2.32 8.75
C PHE A 59 -1.55 -2.52 10.03
N VAL A 60 -0.79 -1.51 10.42
CA VAL A 60 0.01 -1.49 11.65
C VAL A 60 -0.55 -0.48 12.63
N SER A 61 -0.99 0.67 12.13
CA SER A 61 -1.57 1.74 12.94
C SER A 61 -2.84 2.32 12.29
N SER A 62 -3.43 3.30 12.93
CA SER A 62 -4.57 4.07 12.43
C SER A 62 -4.19 5.55 12.32
N GLY A 63 -4.57 6.21 11.24
CA GLY A 63 -4.26 7.63 11.04
C GLY A 63 -3.05 7.86 10.15
N VAL A 64 -2.43 9.03 10.29
CA VAL A 64 -1.37 9.52 9.39
C VAL A 64 -0.03 8.81 9.57
N GLU A 65 0.19 8.17 10.69
CA GLU A 65 1.42 7.44 11.01
C GLU A 65 1.48 6.04 10.42
N GLU A 66 0.44 5.60 9.68
CA GLU A 66 0.42 4.28 9.04
C GLU A 66 1.39 4.22 7.86
N PRO A 67 2.46 3.40 7.93
CA PRO A 67 3.49 3.37 6.90
C PRO A 67 3.21 2.39 5.76
N ASN A 68 2.30 1.42 5.93
CA ASN A 68 2.13 0.30 5.02
C ASN A 68 0.85 0.33 4.19
N ALA A 69 -0.16 1.07 4.64
CA ALA A 69 -1.49 1.09 4.05
C ALA A 69 -1.58 2.04 2.85
N LEU A 70 -0.63 1.93 1.91
CA LEU A 70 -0.60 2.73 0.70
C LEU A 70 -1.27 1.97 -0.45
N LEU A 71 -2.24 2.60 -1.08
CA LEU A 71 -3.02 2.05 -2.18
C LEU A 71 -3.00 2.99 -3.37
N SER A 72 -3.30 2.46 -4.54
CA SER A 72 -3.61 3.25 -5.73
C SER A 72 -5.13 3.42 -5.83
N ILE A 73 -5.60 4.63 -6.01
CA ILE A 73 -7.01 4.97 -6.08
C ILE A 73 -7.36 5.46 -7.48
N GLY A 74 -8.50 5.02 -7.98
CA GLY A 74 -8.97 5.37 -9.32
C GLY A 74 -8.48 4.41 -10.39
N SER A 75 -8.70 4.78 -11.65
CA SER A 75 -8.33 3.98 -12.81
C SER A 75 -7.96 4.86 -14.00
N GLY A 76 -7.14 4.32 -14.91
CA GLY A 76 -6.74 5.03 -16.13
C GLY A 76 -6.02 6.35 -15.85
N GLY A 77 -6.46 7.44 -16.45
CA GLY A 77 -5.84 8.76 -16.33
C GLY A 77 -6.06 9.46 -14.97
N SER A 78 -6.98 8.96 -14.15
CA SER A 78 -7.27 9.48 -12.80
C SER A 78 -6.68 8.60 -11.69
N LEU A 79 -5.68 7.78 -12.01
CA LEU A 79 -5.02 6.93 -11.03
C LEU A 79 -4.10 7.74 -10.13
N GLU A 80 -4.40 7.75 -8.84
CA GLU A 80 -3.58 8.37 -7.79
C GLU A 80 -2.86 7.29 -6.98
N PRO A 81 -1.54 7.14 -7.13
CA PRO A 81 -0.76 6.18 -6.36
C PRO A 81 -0.43 6.69 -4.96
N ASN A 82 -0.08 5.76 -4.08
CA ASN A 82 0.42 6.04 -2.72
C ASN A 82 -0.55 6.79 -1.81
N MET A 83 -1.85 6.61 -2.02
CA MET A 83 -2.87 7.16 -1.13
C MET A 83 -2.95 6.35 0.16
N SER A 84 -2.93 7.02 1.30
CA SER A 84 -3.04 6.37 2.60
C SER A 84 -4.49 5.95 2.85
N ALA A 85 -4.72 4.65 2.98
CA ALA A 85 -6.06 4.11 3.23
C ALA A 85 -6.63 4.51 4.59
N THR A 86 -5.79 4.85 5.56
CA THR A 86 -6.21 5.22 6.93
C THR A 86 -6.70 6.65 7.03
N THR A 87 -6.30 7.52 6.11
CA THR A 87 -6.71 8.94 6.08
C THR A 87 -7.76 9.23 5.00
N LEU A 88 -7.91 8.33 4.02
CA LEU A 88 -8.88 8.49 2.95
C LEU A 88 -10.28 8.12 3.42
N GLU A 89 -11.22 9.06 3.38
CA GLU A 89 -12.63 8.80 3.65
C GLU A 89 -13.24 7.94 2.55
N LEU A 90 -14.08 6.99 2.96
CA LEU A 90 -14.79 6.13 2.02
C LEU A 90 -15.93 6.87 1.32
N PHE A 91 -15.92 6.87 0.01
CA PHE A 91 -17.05 7.35 -0.81
C PHE A 91 -17.53 6.25 -1.78
N ASP A 92 -18.74 6.43 -2.29
CA ASP A 92 -19.35 5.42 -3.14
C ASP A 92 -18.64 5.31 -4.50
N GLY A 93 -18.43 4.09 -4.95
CA GLY A 93 -17.77 3.81 -6.23
C GLY A 93 -16.26 3.93 -6.25
N ILE A 94 -15.60 4.10 -5.10
CA ILE A 94 -14.13 4.16 -5.05
C ILE A 94 -13.53 2.86 -5.58
N GLU A 95 -12.53 2.98 -6.45
CA GLU A 95 -11.73 1.86 -6.94
C GLU A 95 -10.35 1.93 -6.32
N ALA A 96 -10.02 0.94 -5.50
CA ALA A 96 -8.74 0.84 -4.82
C ALA A 96 -7.97 -0.39 -5.31
N MET A 97 -6.67 -0.23 -5.51
CA MET A 97 -5.77 -1.29 -5.94
C MET A 97 -4.58 -1.39 -5.02
N SER A 98 -4.20 -2.61 -4.68
CA SER A 98 -2.98 -2.91 -3.94
C SER A 98 -1.74 -2.65 -4.80
N GLN A 99 -0.61 -2.41 -4.14
CA GLN A 99 0.64 -2.07 -4.81
C GLN A 99 1.72 -3.14 -4.60
N ASN A 100 2.75 -3.09 -5.46
CA ASN A 100 3.99 -3.86 -5.35
C ASN A 100 3.80 -5.38 -5.35
N HIS A 101 2.93 -5.89 -6.23
CA HIS A 101 2.82 -7.33 -6.48
C HIS A 101 2.82 -7.64 -7.97
N PHE A 102 3.28 -8.83 -8.33
CA PHE A 102 3.24 -9.37 -9.69
C PHE A 102 2.30 -10.57 -9.73
N GLY A 103 1.19 -10.41 -10.42
CA GLY A 103 0.09 -11.36 -10.43
C GLY A 103 -1.00 -10.98 -9.44
N SER A 104 -1.29 -11.82 -8.45
CA SER A 104 -2.28 -11.50 -7.43
C SER A 104 -1.62 -11.08 -6.11
N LEU A 105 -2.36 -10.34 -5.27
CA LEU A 105 -1.88 -9.92 -3.97
C LEU A 105 -1.55 -11.12 -3.05
N GLU A 106 -2.31 -12.19 -3.16
CA GLU A 106 -2.13 -13.42 -2.35
C GLU A 106 -0.99 -14.29 -2.90
N TRP A 107 -0.96 -14.49 -4.24
CA TRP A 107 0.03 -15.27 -4.96
C TRP A 107 0.93 -14.36 -5.80
N ASP A 108 1.94 -13.84 -5.15
CA ASP A 108 2.86 -12.91 -5.78
C ASP A 108 4.15 -13.62 -6.20
N ILE A 109 4.41 -13.64 -7.51
CA ILE A 109 5.64 -14.22 -8.08
C ILE A 109 6.88 -13.49 -7.58
N GLY A 110 6.77 -12.18 -7.32
CA GLY A 110 7.86 -11.38 -6.76
C GLY A 110 8.30 -11.81 -5.37
N SER A 111 7.48 -12.59 -4.64
CA SER A 111 7.82 -13.13 -3.32
C SER A 111 9.05 -14.06 -3.31
N ILE A 112 9.45 -14.59 -4.47
CA ILE A 112 10.71 -15.34 -4.66
C ILE A 112 11.91 -14.48 -4.22
N SER A 113 11.85 -13.17 -4.41
CA SER A 113 12.91 -12.25 -3.97
C SER A 113 13.12 -12.27 -2.46
N ASN A 114 12.06 -12.57 -1.68
CA ASN A 114 12.16 -12.73 -0.24
C ASN A 114 12.97 -13.99 0.14
N PHE A 115 12.80 -15.08 -0.59
CA PHE A 115 13.59 -16.30 -0.38
C PHE A 115 15.08 -16.05 -0.69
N LEU A 116 15.36 -15.31 -1.75
CA LEU A 116 16.70 -14.92 -2.15
C LEU A 116 17.31 -13.78 -1.29
N SER A 117 16.58 -13.26 -0.31
CA SER A 117 17.02 -12.14 0.52
C SER A 117 18.29 -12.40 1.33
N LYS A 118 18.60 -13.68 1.60
CA LYS A 118 19.85 -14.10 2.25
C LYS A 118 21.07 -13.93 1.34
N ILE A 119 20.87 -14.06 0.02
CA ILE A 119 21.93 -13.93 -1.02
C ILE A 119 22.04 -12.48 -1.47
N PHE A 120 20.90 -11.77 -1.48
CA PHE A 120 20.79 -10.37 -1.91
C PHE A 120 20.52 -9.44 -0.71
N PRO A 121 21.58 -8.97 -0.01
CA PRO A 121 21.41 -8.08 1.12
C PRO A 121 20.73 -6.75 0.72
N ALA A 122 20.31 -5.98 1.71
CA ALA A 122 19.55 -4.74 1.49
C ALA A 122 20.23 -3.74 0.52
N GLY A 123 21.56 -3.69 0.49
CA GLY A 123 22.33 -2.87 -0.45
C GLY A 123 22.34 -3.34 -1.90
N PHE A 124 21.87 -4.55 -2.19
CA PHE A 124 21.83 -5.10 -3.54
C PHE A 124 20.99 -4.25 -4.50
N TYR A 125 19.89 -3.68 -4.03
CA TYR A 125 19.03 -2.80 -4.81
C TYR A 125 19.80 -1.63 -5.43
N TYR A 126 20.64 -0.96 -4.65
CA TYR A 126 21.44 0.18 -5.11
C TYR A 126 22.56 -0.19 -6.07
N LYS A 127 22.99 -1.46 -6.06
CA LYS A 127 24.07 -1.95 -6.93
C LYS A 127 23.58 -2.60 -8.22
N THR A 128 22.33 -3.03 -8.30
CA THR A 128 21.83 -3.89 -9.40
C THR A 128 21.07 -3.16 -10.49
N PHE A 129 20.51 -2.00 -10.19
CA PHE A 129 19.73 -1.25 -11.19
C PHE A 129 20.61 -0.54 -12.23
N ILE A 130 21.91 -0.47 -12.01
CA ILE A 130 22.83 0.17 -12.93
C ILE A 130 23.69 -0.92 -13.58
N LYS A 131 23.30 -1.35 -14.75
CA LYS A 131 24.13 -2.15 -15.65
C LYS A 131 24.70 -1.23 -16.74
N PRO A 132 25.97 -1.41 -17.11
CA PRO A 132 26.95 -2.39 -16.65
C PRO A 132 27.60 -2.03 -15.29
N ARG A 133 28.16 -3.03 -14.61
CA ARG A 133 28.66 -2.96 -13.22
C ARG A 133 29.73 -1.89 -12.99
N PHE A 134 30.49 -1.51 -14.04
CA PHE A 134 31.50 -0.45 -14.00
C PHE A 134 30.89 0.96 -14.08
N ALA A 135 29.63 1.08 -14.54
CA ALA A 135 28.88 2.33 -14.54
C ALA A 135 27.99 2.50 -13.28
N SER A 136 28.16 1.61 -12.31
CA SER A 136 27.50 1.69 -11.01
C SER A 136 28.07 2.87 -10.22
N VAL A 137 27.45 4.03 -10.39
CA VAL A 137 27.70 5.17 -9.53
C VAL A 137 27.12 4.81 -8.15
N SER A 138 27.99 4.75 -7.15
CA SER A 138 27.53 4.62 -5.78
C SER A 138 26.79 5.90 -5.40
N TYR A 139 25.49 5.84 -5.17
CA TYR A 139 24.69 6.97 -4.72
C TYR A 139 25.13 7.55 -3.36
N THR A 140 26.06 6.90 -2.68
CA THR A 140 26.66 7.43 -1.46
C THR A 140 27.45 8.72 -1.69
N HIS A 141 27.75 9.07 -2.96
CA HIS A 141 28.43 10.31 -3.33
C HIS A 141 27.50 11.39 -3.87
N LEU A 142 26.21 11.13 -4.01
CA LEU A 142 25.20 12.15 -4.19
C LEU A 142 24.82 12.77 -2.84
N THR A 143 25.81 13.17 -2.07
CA THR A 143 25.60 14.20 -1.07
C THR A 143 25.23 15.44 -1.83
N LEU A 144 24.01 15.91 -1.67
CA LEU A 144 23.61 17.25 -2.05
C LEU A 144 24.73 18.20 -1.56
N PRO A 145 25.27 19.07 -2.41
CA PRO A 145 26.21 20.06 -1.94
C PRO A 145 25.46 20.96 -0.96
N THR A 146 25.65 20.70 0.32
CA THR A 146 25.26 21.61 1.40
C THR A 146 26.31 22.72 1.46
N THR A 147 26.52 23.42 0.40
CA THR A 147 27.21 24.70 0.43
C THR A 147 26.17 25.78 0.40
N LEU A 148 25.54 26.01 1.54
CA LEU A 148 25.18 27.37 1.91
C LEU A 148 26.49 28.12 2.12
N GLN A 149 27.00 28.72 1.07
CA GLN A 149 27.95 29.80 1.23
C GLN A 149 27.12 31.08 1.38
N VAL A 150 27.19 31.63 2.58
CA VAL A 150 26.82 32.98 2.92
C VAL A 150 27.78 33.93 2.21
#